data_28d8aed3d6a33c34bb3384913ce01103
#
_entry.id   28d8aed3d6a33c34bb3384913ce01103
#
_cell.length_a   1.000
_cell.length_b   1.000
_cell.length_c   1.000
_cell.angle_alpha   90.00
_cell.angle_beta   90.00
_cell.angle_gamma   90.00
#
_symmetry.space_group_name_H-M   'P 1'
#
loop_
_entity.id
_entity.type
_entity.pdbx_description
1 polymer ?
#
loop_
_entity_poly.entity_id
_entity_poly.type
_entity_poly.pdbx_seq_one_letter_code
_entity_poly.pdbx_strand_id
1 'polypeptide(L)'
;MNGFSPDGYIIDQDYFDEYEYRTMSASINGCGWIAAYNIRHFLGQGIGFENVLHEMDLMHSLRIPGPTTMSVMRAYLKKYIPEMAEHTGREEARAAALDCRAGILRYTEANVPHFISFIRQDEAYRFFNVNDGLEDYAASMEMFFETHVLPGHYVSVFVLK
;
A
#
# COMPACT_ATOMS: atom_id res chain seq x y z
N MET A 1 -19.62 3.48 2.61
CA MET A 1 -19.20 3.24 1.23
C MET A 1 -18.53 1.87 1.17
N ASN A 2 -18.93 1.07 0.23
CA ASN A 2 -18.29 -0.24 0.01
C ASN A 2 -16.82 -0.07 -0.35
N GLY A 3 -15.99 -1.06 -0.04
CA GLY A 3 -14.56 -0.97 -0.23
C GLY A 3 -13.80 -0.36 0.95
N PHE A 4 -14.52 0.12 1.96
CA PHE A 4 -13.93 0.66 3.20
C PHE A 4 -14.24 -0.24 4.39
N SER A 5 -13.27 -0.32 5.31
CA SER A 5 -13.54 -0.89 6.63
C SER A 5 -14.39 0.08 7.47
N PRO A 6 -15.02 -0.40 8.57
CA PRO A 6 -15.81 0.48 9.44
C PRO A 6 -15.02 1.66 10.03
N ASP A 7 -13.71 1.52 10.19
CA ASP A 7 -12.82 2.56 10.71
C ASP A 7 -12.12 3.37 9.61
N GLY A 8 -12.55 3.23 8.35
CA GLY A 8 -12.21 4.16 7.27
C GLY A 8 -11.01 3.79 6.40
N TYR A 9 -10.43 2.62 6.54
CA TYR A 9 -9.37 2.16 5.64
C TYR A 9 -9.95 1.59 4.36
N ILE A 10 -9.28 1.82 3.24
CA ILE A 10 -9.65 1.17 1.99
C ILE A 10 -9.12 -0.26 2.01
N ILE A 11 -10.02 -1.23 1.89
CA ILE A 11 -9.71 -2.66 2.00
C ILE A 11 -9.91 -3.42 0.70
N ASP A 12 -10.64 -2.85 -0.27
CA ASP A 12 -10.94 -3.54 -1.52
C ASP A 12 -10.96 -2.55 -2.69
N GLN A 13 -9.93 -2.64 -3.54
CA GLN A 13 -9.80 -1.76 -4.70
C GLN A 13 -10.85 -2.03 -5.79
N ASP A 14 -11.51 -3.18 -5.80
CA ASP A 14 -12.51 -3.53 -6.81
C ASP A 14 -13.71 -2.58 -6.78
N TYR A 15 -13.95 -1.91 -5.66
CA TYR A 15 -15.01 -0.92 -5.53
C TYR A 15 -14.69 0.44 -6.16
N PHE A 16 -13.52 0.59 -6.76
CA PHE A 16 -13.07 1.85 -7.37
C PHE A 16 -13.00 1.78 -8.89
N ASP A 17 -13.82 0.97 -9.51
CA ASP A 17 -13.85 0.76 -10.96
C ASP A 17 -14.31 2.01 -11.74
N GLU A 18 -15.10 2.90 -11.13
CA GLU A 18 -15.54 4.15 -11.73
C GLU A 18 -14.49 5.28 -11.68
N TYR A 19 -13.40 5.08 -10.96
CA TYR A 19 -12.33 6.07 -10.82
C TYR A 19 -11.20 5.75 -11.78
N GLU A 20 -10.69 6.79 -12.43
CA GLU A 20 -9.55 6.67 -13.34
C GLU A 20 -8.24 6.97 -12.62
N TYR A 21 -7.25 6.12 -12.83
CA TYR A 21 -5.89 6.29 -12.34
C TYR A 21 -4.91 5.82 -13.41
N ARG A 22 -3.99 6.70 -13.83
CA ARG A 22 -3.04 6.42 -14.91
C ARG A 22 -3.73 5.87 -16.18
N THR A 23 -4.83 6.52 -16.58
CA THR A 23 -5.63 6.18 -17.78
C THR A 23 -6.29 4.78 -17.75
N MET A 24 -6.38 4.17 -16.57
CA MET A 24 -7.05 2.88 -16.35
C MET A 24 -8.05 3.00 -15.21
N SER A 25 -8.93 1.99 -15.09
CA SER A 25 -9.76 1.86 -13.91
C SER A 25 -8.90 1.64 -12.68
N ALA A 26 -9.17 2.38 -11.61
CA ALA A 26 -8.47 2.24 -10.34
C ALA A 26 -8.67 0.87 -9.69
N SER A 27 -9.70 0.13 -10.08
CA SER A 27 -9.90 -1.26 -9.63
C SER A 27 -8.77 -2.19 -10.12
N ILE A 28 -8.11 -1.84 -11.21
CA ILE A 28 -7.03 -2.65 -11.81
C ILE A 28 -5.66 -2.26 -11.24
N ASN A 29 -5.38 -0.94 -11.13
CA ASN A 29 -4.04 -0.44 -10.83
C ASN A 29 -3.96 0.46 -9.59
N GLY A 30 -4.99 0.49 -8.77
CA GLY A 30 -5.11 1.45 -7.66
C GLY A 30 -4.36 1.12 -6.39
N CYS A 31 -3.69 -0.01 -6.28
CA CYS A 31 -3.09 -0.46 -5.02
C CYS A 31 -2.10 0.56 -4.42
N GLY A 32 -1.37 1.29 -5.23
CA GLY A 32 -0.37 2.26 -4.75
C GLY A 32 -1.00 3.47 -4.05
N TRP A 33 -1.96 4.15 -4.68
CA TRP A 33 -2.60 5.31 -4.06
C TRP A 33 -3.46 4.89 -2.86
N ILE A 34 -4.03 3.68 -2.91
CA ILE A 34 -4.79 3.12 -1.78
C ILE A 34 -3.89 2.92 -0.57
N ALA A 35 -2.71 2.33 -0.78
CA ALA A 35 -1.74 2.14 0.31
C ALA A 35 -1.34 3.49 0.93
N ALA A 36 -1.05 4.48 0.10
CA ALA A 36 -0.70 5.82 0.58
C ALA A 36 -1.86 6.49 1.33
N TYR A 37 -3.09 6.36 0.83
CA TYR A 37 -4.28 6.86 1.52
C TYR A 37 -4.39 6.25 2.92
N ASN A 38 -4.26 4.95 3.03
CA ASN A 38 -4.41 4.24 4.30
C ASN A 38 -3.38 4.71 5.34
N ILE A 39 -2.15 4.97 4.93
CA ILE A 39 -1.15 5.51 5.86
C ILE A 39 -1.46 6.94 6.28
N ARG A 40 -1.91 7.78 5.35
CA ARG A 40 -2.34 9.15 5.69
C ARG A 40 -3.57 9.15 6.60
N HIS A 41 -4.48 8.20 6.40
CA HIS A 41 -5.62 7.99 7.29
C HIS A 41 -5.17 7.55 8.68
N PHE A 42 -4.24 6.60 8.76
CA PHE A 42 -3.63 6.16 10.03
C PHE A 42 -3.01 7.34 10.81
N LEU A 43 -2.39 8.26 10.10
CA LEU A 43 -1.78 9.44 10.70
C LEU A 43 -2.78 10.56 11.08
N GLY A 44 -4.06 10.35 10.77
CA GLY A 44 -5.09 11.35 11.08
C GLY A 44 -5.00 12.62 10.25
N GLN A 45 -4.46 12.55 9.04
CA GLN A 45 -4.28 13.73 8.19
C GLN A 45 -5.59 14.29 7.61
N GLY A 46 -6.69 13.54 7.72
CA GLY A 46 -8.00 14.03 7.29
C GLY A 46 -8.15 14.25 5.79
N ILE A 47 -7.36 13.59 4.97
CA ILE A 47 -7.38 13.74 3.51
C ILE A 47 -8.40 12.78 2.89
N GLY A 48 -9.16 13.25 1.91
CA GLY A 48 -10.05 12.39 1.13
C GLY A 48 -9.29 11.51 0.15
N PHE A 49 -9.81 10.31 -0.11
CA PHE A 49 -9.15 9.37 -1.03
C PHE A 49 -9.03 9.92 -2.45
N GLU A 50 -10.00 10.69 -2.90
CA GLU A 50 -9.99 11.29 -4.24
C GLU A 50 -8.80 12.25 -4.41
N ASN A 51 -8.45 12.96 -3.36
CA ASN A 51 -7.28 13.84 -3.37
C ASN A 51 -5.98 13.04 -3.47
N VAL A 52 -5.86 11.94 -2.74
CA VAL A 52 -4.67 11.08 -2.80
C VAL A 52 -4.52 10.47 -4.18
N LEU A 53 -5.60 9.92 -4.74
CA LEU A 53 -5.62 9.36 -6.08
C LEU A 53 -5.14 10.40 -7.11
N HIS A 54 -5.73 11.59 -7.07
CA HIS A 54 -5.43 12.66 -8.01
C HIS A 54 -3.99 13.18 -7.87
N GLU A 55 -3.55 13.40 -6.64
CA GLU A 55 -2.17 13.84 -6.36
C GLU A 55 -1.14 12.85 -6.90
N MET A 56 -1.35 11.57 -6.65
CA MET A 56 -0.42 10.52 -7.11
C MET A 56 -0.49 10.33 -8.63
N ASP A 57 -1.68 10.41 -9.21
CA ASP A 57 -1.86 10.35 -10.67
C ASP A 57 -1.05 11.46 -11.37
N LEU A 58 -1.12 12.68 -10.87
CA LEU A 58 -0.40 13.81 -11.42
C LEU A 58 1.13 13.71 -11.30
N MET A 59 1.63 12.94 -10.35
CA MET A 59 3.07 12.71 -10.21
C MET A 59 3.65 11.80 -11.29
N HIS A 60 2.81 11.03 -11.98
CA HIS A 60 3.24 10.24 -13.12
C HIS A 60 3.39 11.15 -14.35
N SER A 61 4.63 11.39 -14.78
CA SER A 61 4.94 12.30 -15.89
C SER A 61 4.49 11.76 -17.24
N LEU A 62 4.42 10.44 -17.38
CA LEU A 62 3.93 9.78 -18.59
C LEU A 62 2.50 9.31 -18.39
N ARG A 63 1.62 9.75 -19.29
CA ARG A 63 0.22 9.34 -19.27
C ARG A 63 0.02 8.02 -20.01
N ILE A 64 0.62 6.98 -19.45
CA ILE A 64 0.49 5.62 -19.97
C ILE A 64 -0.12 4.73 -18.87
N PRO A 65 -0.89 3.71 -19.24
CA PRO A 65 -1.44 2.76 -18.27
C PRO A 65 -0.33 2.02 -17.51
N GLY A 66 -0.60 1.72 -16.26
CA GLY A 66 0.33 0.93 -15.45
C GLY A 66 0.11 1.09 -13.95
N PRO A 67 0.81 0.31 -13.16
CA PRO A 67 0.78 0.45 -11.70
C PRO A 67 1.53 1.71 -11.26
N THR A 68 1.36 2.09 -9.99
CA THR A 68 2.20 3.11 -9.36
C THR A 68 3.66 2.66 -9.44
N THR A 69 4.52 3.53 -9.95
CA THR A 69 5.96 3.24 -10.00
C THR A 69 6.59 3.45 -8.62
N MET A 70 7.70 2.76 -8.35
CA MET A 70 8.47 2.98 -7.12
C MET A 70 8.98 4.41 -7.02
N SER A 71 9.39 5.00 -8.15
CA SER A 71 9.83 6.38 -8.22
C SER A 71 8.75 7.36 -7.75
N VAL A 72 7.51 7.18 -8.21
CA VAL A 72 6.38 8.02 -7.80
C VAL A 72 6.02 7.78 -6.33
N MET A 73 6.00 6.52 -5.90
CA MET A 73 5.74 6.21 -4.49
C MET A 73 6.76 6.90 -3.58
N ARG A 74 8.06 6.82 -3.89
CA ARG A 74 9.11 7.50 -3.11
C ARG A 74 8.90 9.00 -3.08
N ALA A 75 8.62 9.61 -4.22
CA ALA A 75 8.40 11.06 -4.33
C ALA A 75 7.16 11.49 -3.55
N TYR A 76 6.07 10.72 -3.65
CA TYR A 76 4.83 10.99 -2.94
C TYR A 76 5.02 10.94 -1.43
N LEU A 77 5.63 9.87 -0.93
CA LEU A 77 5.86 9.70 0.50
C LEU A 77 6.81 10.78 1.04
N LYS A 78 7.86 11.11 0.31
CA LYS A 78 8.77 12.20 0.71
C LYS A 78 8.04 13.52 0.86
N LYS A 79 7.06 13.79 0.03
CA LYS A 79 6.29 15.03 0.07
C LYS A 79 5.25 15.06 1.19
N TYR A 80 4.52 13.97 1.39
CA TYR A 80 3.35 13.95 2.27
C TYR A 80 3.55 13.22 3.59
N ILE A 81 4.51 12.29 3.65
CA ILE A 81 4.83 11.50 4.85
C ILE A 81 6.36 11.34 4.93
N PRO A 82 7.11 12.45 5.11
CA PRO A 82 8.57 12.43 5.02
C PRO A 82 9.26 11.59 6.08
N GLU A 83 8.57 11.25 7.16
CA GLU A 83 9.09 10.40 8.23
C GLU A 83 9.19 8.92 7.87
N MET A 84 8.61 8.48 6.76
CA MET A 84 8.72 7.09 6.33
C MET A 84 10.12 6.78 5.77
N ALA A 85 10.67 5.64 6.16
CA ALA A 85 11.96 5.15 5.68
C ALA A 85 11.78 3.91 4.81
N GLU A 86 12.51 3.85 3.70
CA GLU A 86 12.48 2.72 2.77
C GLU A 86 13.57 1.70 3.10
N HIS A 87 13.20 0.42 3.09
CA HIS A 87 14.12 -0.70 3.23
C HIS A 87 13.85 -1.70 2.10
N THR A 88 14.90 -2.08 1.38
CA THR A 88 14.80 -2.94 0.21
C THR A 88 15.50 -4.28 0.44
N GLY A 89 14.96 -5.34 -0.11
CA GLY A 89 15.40 -6.72 0.09
C GLY A 89 14.54 -7.43 1.11
N ARG A 90 14.31 -8.73 0.90
CA ARG A 90 13.35 -9.49 1.70
C ARG A 90 13.67 -9.48 3.20
N GLU A 91 14.92 -9.74 3.56
CA GLU A 91 15.31 -9.81 4.96
C GLU A 91 15.33 -8.44 5.64
N GLU A 92 15.83 -7.41 4.94
CA GLU A 92 15.84 -6.04 5.46
C GLU A 92 14.42 -5.49 5.60
N ALA A 93 13.56 -5.74 4.61
CA ALA A 93 12.17 -5.31 4.65
C ALA A 93 11.41 -5.99 5.78
N ARG A 94 11.62 -7.29 5.96
CA ARG A 94 10.99 -8.04 7.06
C ARG A 94 11.42 -7.51 8.42
N ALA A 95 12.72 -7.32 8.62
CA ALA A 95 13.25 -6.79 9.88
C ALA A 95 12.69 -5.39 10.20
N ALA A 96 12.65 -4.51 9.21
CA ALA A 96 12.09 -3.18 9.39
C ALA A 96 10.58 -3.20 9.69
N ALA A 97 9.84 -4.08 9.03
CA ALA A 97 8.40 -4.22 9.24
C ALA A 97 8.05 -4.79 10.62
N LEU A 98 8.92 -5.61 11.21
CA LEU A 98 8.70 -6.15 12.55
C LEU A 98 8.77 -5.11 13.66
N ASP A 99 9.37 -3.96 13.40
CA ASP A 99 9.62 -2.92 14.42
C ASP A 99 8.99 -1.57 14.06
N CYS A 100 7.85 -1.59 13.39
CA CYS A 100 7.19 -0.36 12.97
C CYS A 100 5.73 -0.32 13.42
N ARG A 101 5.15 0.90 13.41
CA ARG A 101 3.73 1.10 13.73
C ARG A 101 2.83 0.89 12.52
N ALA A 102 3.33 1.22 11.35
CA ALA A 102 2.59 1.14 10.11
C ALA A 102 3.55 1.15 8.93
N GLY A 103 3.11 0.71 7.77
CA GLY A 103 3.95 0.74 6.58
C GLY A 103 3.22 0.43 5.29
N ILE A 104 3.97 0.57 4.21
CA ILE A 104 3.56 0.17 2.87
C ILE A 104 4.55 -0.87 2.38
N LEU A 105 4.04 -2.03 2.01
CA LEU A 105 4.85 -3.13 1.49
C LEU A 105 4.63 -3.26 -0.02
N ARG A 106 5.72 -3.28 -0.77
CA ARG A 106 5.69 -3.59 -2.20
C ARG A 106 6.31 -4.97 -2.40
N TYR A 107 5.53 -5.89 -2.93
CA TYR A 107 5.95 -7.26 -3.19
C TYR A 107 5.31 -7.76 -4.49
N THR A 108 5.67 -8.96 -4.91
CA THR A 108 5.13 -9.58 -6.11
C THR A 108 4.16 -10.68 -5.72
N GLU A 109 2.95 -10.61 -6.25
CA GLU A 109 1.91 -11.61 -6.04
C GLU A 109 1.39 -12.05 -7.41
N ALA A 110 1.37 -13.37 -7.66
CA ALA A 110 1.00 -13.93 -8.96
C ALA A 110 1.72 -13.25 -10.15
N ASN A 111 3.02 -12.99 -9.99
CA ASN A 111 3.88 -12.30 -10.98
C ASN A 111 3.51 -10.83 -11.25
N VAL A 112 2.68 -10.23 -10.41
CA VAL A 112 2.27 -8.82 -10.53
C VAL A 112 2.79 -8.06 -9.32
N PRO A 113 3.42 -6.88 -9.52
CA PRO A 113 3.80 -6.02 -8.39
C PRO A 113 2.54 -5.49 -7.69
N HIS A 114 2.55 -5.54 -6.37
CA HIS A 114 1.43 -5.14 -5.54
C HIS A 114 1.90 -4.28 -4.37
N PHE A 115 1.16 -3.21 -4.09
CA PHE A 115 1.35 -2.40 -2.90
C PHE A 115 0.22 -2.70 -1.92
N ILE A 116 0.57 -2.96 -0.67
CA ILE A 116 -0.40 -3.00 0.42
C ILE A 116 0.05 -2.10 1.55
N SER A 117 -0.89 -1.68 2.37
CA SER A 117 -0.60 -1.01 3.62
C SER A 117 -0.91 -1.92 4.79
N PHE A 118 -0.23 -1.68 5.90
CA PHE A 118 -0.47 -2.40 7.14
C PHE A 118 -0.27 -1.48 8.33
N ILE A 119 -0.96 -1.81 9.42
CA ILE A 119 -0.80 -1.11 10.71
C ILE A 119 -0.59 -2.15 11.81
N ARG A 120 0.18 -1.78 12.82
CA ARG A 120 0.29 -2.59 14.02
C ARG A 120 -0.95 -2.40 14.87
N GLN A 121 -1.53 -3.50 15.29
CA GLN A 121 -2.68 -3.51 16.18
C GLN A 121 -2.46 -4.57 17.25
N ASP A 122 -2.17 -4.11 18.48
CA ASP A 122 -1.76 -4.95 19.59
C ASP A 122 -0.48 -5.73 19.25
N GLU A 123 -0.50 -7.07 19.33
CA GLU A 123 0.65 -7.92 19.02
C GLU A 123 0.66 -8.43 17.57
N ALA A 124 -0.33 -8.08 16.79
CA ALA A 124 -0.46 -8.50 15.40
C ALA A 124 -0.41 -7.30 14.46
N TYR A 125 -0.44 -7.59 13.17
CA TYR A 125 -0.59 -6.58 12.13
C TYR A 125 -1.90 -6.78 11.40
N ARG A 126 -2.47 -5.68 10.94
CA ARG A 126 -3.65 -5.67 10.10
C ARG A 126 -3.24 -5.17 8.72
N PHE A 127 -3.50 -5.97 7.70
CA PHE A 127 -3.12 -5.74 6.33
C PHE A 127 -4.35 -5.38 5.50
N PHE A 128 -4.23 -4.38 4.65
CA PHE A 128 -5.36 -3.85 3.88
C PHE A 128 -5.15 -4.06 2.39
N ASN A 129 -6.22 -4.41 1.69
CA ASN A 129 -6.25 -4.57 0.23
C ASN A 129 -5.31 -5.68 -0.25
N VAL A 130 -5.21 -6.74 0.53
CA VAL A 130 -4.53 -7.98 0.14
C VAL A 130 -5.46 -8.75 -0.80
N ASN A 131 -4.91 -9.44 -1.77
CA ASN A 131 -5.69 -10.23 -2.74
C ASN A 131 -6.29 -11.51 -2.13
N ASP A 132 -7.08 -12.23 -2.94
CA ASP A 132 -7.64 -13.55 -2.60
C ASP A 132 -8.59 -13.56 -1.40
N GLY A 133 -9.43 -12.52 -1.28
CA GLY A 133 -10.42 -12.43 -0.22
C GLY A 133 -9.86 -12.03 1.15
N LEU A 134 -8.64 -11.49 1.18
CA LEU A 134 -7.97 -11.05 2.41
C LEU A 134 -7.92 -9.53 2.49
N GLU A 135 -9.04 -8.88 2.21
CA GLU A 135 -9.12 -7.41 2.11
C GLU A 135 -8.78 -6.71 3.43
N ASP A 136 -9.16 -7.32 4.56
CA ASP A 136 -8.87 -6.82 5.91
C ASP A 136 -8.36 -8.02 6.72
N TYR A 137 -7.06 -8.24 6.67
CA TYR A 137 -6.43 -9.48 7.10
C TYR A 137 -5.50 -9.23 8.29
N ALA A 138 -5.71 -10.00 9.37
CA ALA A 138 -4.87 -9.93 10.57
C ALA A 138 -3.94 -11.14 10.65
N ALA A 139 -2.64 -10.87 10.82
CA ALA A 139 -1.61 -11.90 10.96
C ALA A 139 -0.37 -11.33 11.64
N SER A 140 0.55 -12.20 12.04
CA SER A 140 1.91 -11.77 12.36
C SER A 140 2.64 -11.35 11.08
N MET A 141 3.60 -10.46 11.20
CA MET A 141 4.42 -10.05 10.05
C MET A 141 5.19 -11.23 9.46
N GLU A 142 5.67 -12.12 10.31
CA GLU A 142 6.39 -13.31 9.87
C GLU A 142 5.52 -14.24 9.04
N MET A 143 4.28 -14.49 9.49
CA MET A 143 3.34 -15.31 8.74
C MET A 143 2.98 -14.65 7.39
N PHE A 144 2.80 -13.35 7.37
CA PHE A 144 2.52 -12.65 6.11
C PHE A 144 3.67 -12.82 5.11
N PHE A 145 4.92 -12.65 5.56
CA PHE A 145 6.09 -12.84 4.69
C PHE A 145 6.20 -14.29 4.20
N GLU A 146 6.00 -15.27 5.07
CA GLU A 146 6.05 -16.68 4.67
C GLU A 146 4.97 -17.07 3.67
N THR A 147 3.78 -16.49 3.79
CA THR A 147 2.62 -16.85 2.98
C THR A 147 2.58 -16.07 1.66
N HIS A 148 2.88 -14.77 1.68
CA HIS A 148 2.65 -13.86 0.56
C HIS A 148 3.92 -13.31 -0.07
N VAL A 149 5.00 -13.14 0.70
CA VAL A 149 6.24 -12.55 0.21
C VAL A 149 7.25 -13.66 -0.08
N LEU A 150 7.11 -14.27 -1.26
CA LEU A 150 7.93 -15.42 -1.62
C LEU A 150 9.38 -15.01 -1.92
N PRO A 151 10.36 -15.88 -1.62
CA PRO A 151 11.76 -15.65 -1.99
C PRO A 151 11.97 -15.48 -3.49
N GLY A 152 13.00 -14.72 -3.87
CA GLY A 152 13.39 -14.54 -5.28
C GLY A 152 12.70 -13.41 -6.01
N HIS A 153 11.80 -12.68 -5.36
CA HIS A 153 11.12 -11.51 -5.94
C HIS A 153 11.59 -10.22 -5.29
N TYR A 154 11.41 -9.11 -6.00
CA TYR A 154 11.70 -7.78 -5.46
C TYR A 154 10.76 -7.45 -4.31
N VAL A 155 11.32 -6.99 -3.21
CA VAL A 155 10.56 -6.59 -2.02
C VAL A 155 11.11 -5.26 -1.50
N SER A 156 10.24 -4.34 -1.17
CA SER A 156 10.58 -3.09 -0.48
C SER A 156 9.48 -2.74 0.51
N VAL A 157 9.85 -2.10 1.61
CA VAL A 157 8.89 -1.61 2.60
C VAL A 157 9.22 -0.17 2.95
N PHE A 158 8.18 0.63 3.11
CA PHE A 158 8.25 1.97 3.69
C PHE A 158 7.63 1.90 5.08
N VAL A 159 8.38 2.27 6.11
CA VAL A 159 7.95 2.08 7.50
C VAL A 159 7.85 3.39 8.26
N LEU A 160 6.84 3.46 9.13
CA LEU A 160 6.70 4.45 10.20
C LEU A 160 7.12 3.81 11.52
N LYS A 161 8.11 4.34 12.15
CA LYS A 161 8.52 3.89 13.48
C LYS A 161 7.60 4.38 14.59
#